data_b22001360b6ed27225aedfd8d8e2ae47
#
_entry.id   b22001360b6ed27225aedfd8d8e2ae47
#
_cell.length_a   1.000
_cell.length_b   1.000
_cell.length_c   1.000
_cell.angle_alpha   90.00
_cell.angle_beta   90.00
_cell.angle_gamma   90.00
#
_symmetry.space_group_name_H-M   'P 1'
#
loop_
_entity.id
_entity.type
_entity.pdbx_description
1 polymer ?
#
loop_
_entity_poly.entity_id
_entity_poly.type
_entity_poly.pdbx_seq_one_letter_code
_entity_poly.pdbx_strand_id
1 'polypeptide(L)'
;VKSLVGRVRAGLRELFALPEGYEVLLGNGGTTAFWDAATAGIVRERGLHLSYGEFSSKFASATKKAPFLADPIVVEAPAGDAPDPLTSGQTGADVITWAHNETSTGVMVPVARPAGLDDGTLVLIDATSGAGGLPVQIADADVYYFAPQKGFASDGGLWLALASPAALERIAQVDADRPTVGATRWIPEFLSLTTALDNSTKDQTYNTPAVATLFMLADQIEWMLANGGLDGMVARTTASSSHLYGWAQAGAVTTPYVSDPAKRSLVVGTIDFDDSVDAGAIAATLRANGIVDTEPYRKLGRNQLRVAMFPATDPSDVQALTACIDYILEQNA
;
A
#
# COMPACT_ATOMS: atom_id res chain seq x y z
N VAL A 1 24.01 4.25 10.11
CA VAL A 1 22.71 4.77 9.63
C VAL A 1 22.85 5.17 8.17
N LYS A 2 23.78 6.08 7.83
CA LYS A 2 23.93 6.62 6.49
C LYS A 2 24.09 5.53 5.40
N SER A 3 24.96 4.54 5.63
CA SER A 3 25.15 3.43 4.70
C SER A 3 23.88 2.54 4.53
N LEU A 4 23.08 2.38 5.58
CA LEU A 4 21.82 1.65 5.51
C LEU A 4 20.78 2.39 4.67
N VAL A 5 20.64 3.71 4.86
CA VAL A 5 19.75 4.53 4.02
C VAL A 5 20.18 4.49 2.57
N GLY A 6 21.50 4.60 2.30
CA GLY A 6 22.03 4.48 0.93
C GLY A 6 21.75 3.12 0.29
N ARG A 7 21.91 2.00 1.04
CA ARG A 7 21.55 0.65 0.58
C ARG A 7 20.06 0.55 0.24
N VAL A 8 19.19 1.03 1.13
CA VAL A 8 17.74 1.04 0.89
C VAL A 8 17.39 1.84 -0.36
N ARG A 9 17.92 3.05 -0.50
CA ARG A 9 17.65 3.90 -1.67
C ARG A 9 18.14 3.27 -2.97
N ALA A 10 19.36 2.76 -2.99
CA ALA A 10 19.93 2.09 -4.16
C ALA A 10 19.14 0.82 -4.53
N GLY A 11 18.84 -0.01 -3.54
CA GLY A 11 18.08 -1.24 -3.77
C GLY A 11 16.66 -1.00 -4.25
N LEU A 12 15.96 0.04 -3.75
CA LEU A 12 14.63 0.40 -4.24
C LEU A 12 14.67 0.96 -5.67
N ARG A 13 15.72 1.72 -6.03
CA ARG A 13 15.92 2.16 -7.42
C ARG A 13 16.04 0.97 -8.38
N GLU A 14 16.79 -0.04 -7.98
CA GLU A 14 16.97 -1.27 -8.76
C GLU A 14 15.70 -2.11 -8.78
N LEU A 15 15.10 -2.39 -7.63
CA LEU A 15 13.91 -3.24 -7.48
C LEU A 15 12.73 -2.75 -8.32
N PHE A 16 12.50 -1.44 -8.33
CA PHE A 16 11.40 -0.82 -9.07
C PHE A 16 11.81 -0.29 -10.45
N ALA A 17 13.03 -0.54 -10.91
CA ALA A 17 13.57 -0.02 -12.17
C ALA A 17 13.25 1.48 -12.34
N LEU A 18 13.58 2.29 -11.32
CA LEU A 18 13.17 3.69 -11.23
C LEU A 18 13.60 4.47 -12.47
N PRO A 19 12.67 5.19 -13.13
CA PRO A 19 13.01 6.04 -14.27
C PRO A 19 13.99 7.16 -13.88
N GLU A 20 14.68 7.70 -14.87
CA GLU A 20 15.59 8.84 -14.68
C GLU A 20 14.85 10.03 -14.06
N GLY A 21 15.50 10.71 -13.12
CA GLY A 21 14.94 11.87 -12.42
C GLY A 21 14.01 11.54 -11.23
N TYR A 22 13.60 10.29 -11.07
CA TYR A 22 12.87 9.89 -9.84
C TYR A 22 13.77 9.87 -8.63
N GLU A 23 13.22 10.22 -7.47
CA GLU A 23 13.92 10.17 -6.19
C GLU A 23 13.22 9.24 -5.20
N VAL A 24 14.04 8.60 -4.34
CA VAL A 24 13.57 7.81 -3.19
C VAL A 24 13.64 8.68 -1.96
N LEU A 25 12.49 9.01 -1.39
CA LEU A 25 12.33 9.77 -0.15
C LEU A 25 12.03 8.81 1.01
N LEU A 26 12.56 9.13 2.19
CA LEU A 26 12.27 8.42 3.43
C LEU A 26 11.90 9.41 4.54
N GLY A 27 10.99 8.97 5.42
CA GLY A 27 10.65 9.70 6.63
C GLY A 27 10.15 8.77 7.73
N ASN A 28 10.07 9.30 8.94
CA ASN A 28 9.57 8.57 10.10
C ASN A 28 8.04 8.69 10.20
N GLY A 29 7.38 7.69 10.83
CA GLY A 29 5.96 7.74 11.18
C GLY A 29 5.03 6.83 10.35
N GLY A 30 5.55 6.06 9.41
CA GLY A 30 4.74 5.20 8.53
C GLY A 30 3.85 5.99 7.55
N THR A 31 3.03 5.29 6.75
CA THR A 31 2.18 5.92 5.72
C THR A 31 1.10 6.85 6.29
N THR A 32 0.72 6.70 7.54
CA THR A 32 -0.19 7.66 8.19
C THR A 32 0.44 9.06 8.25
N ALA A 33 1.73 9.16 8.60
CA ALA A 33 2.45 10.43 8.54
C ALA A 33 2.64 10.92 7.09
N PHE A 34 2.78 10.00 6.13
CA PHE A 34 2.89 10.38 4.73
C PHE A 34 1.57 11.00 4.18
N TRP A 35 0.39 10.51 4.58
CA TRP A 35 -0.87 11.16 4.18
C TRP A 35 -0.92 12.63 4.61
N ASP A 36 -0.49 12.93 5.84
CA ASP A 36 -0.44 14.30 6.34
C ASP A 36 0.63 15.13 5.59
N ALA A 37 1.81 14.56 5.34
CA ALA A 37 2.88 15.20 4.59
C ALA A 37 2.46 15.49 3.13
N ALA A 38 1.79 14.54 2.45
CA ALA A 38 1.29 14.72 1.10
C ALA A 38 0.13 15.72 1.04
N THR A 39 -0.79 15.67 2.02
CA THR A 39 -1.87 16.68 2.16
C THR A 39 -1.29 18.09 2.27
N ALA A 40 -0.23 18.25 3.07
CA ALA A 40 0.39 19.56 3.30
C ALA A 40 1.33 20.01 2.18
N GLY A 41 2.07 19.07 1.56
CA GLY A 41 3.20 19.36 0.67
C GLY A 41 3.00 19.02 -0.82
N ILE A 42 1.91 18.33 -1.20
CA ILE A 42 1.64 17.94 -2.61
C ILE A 42 0.30 18.47 -3.10
N VAL A 43 -0.78 18.28 -2.33
CA VAL A 43 -2.12 18.74 -2.73
C VAL A 43 -2.16 20.26 -2.65
N ARG A 44 -2.49 20.93 -3.77
CA ARG A 44 -2.58 22.39 -3.82
C ARG A 44 -3.95 22.89 -3.39
N GLU A 45 -4.98 22.43 -4.08
CA GLU A 45 -6.35 22.90 -3.90
C GLU A 45 -7.30 21.76 -3.56
N ARG A 46 -7.25 20.65 -4.31
CA ARG A 46 -8.22 19.56 -4.16
C ARG A 46 -7.67 18.23 -4.62
N GLY A 47 -7.89 17.18 -3.81
CA GLY A 47 -7.66 15.78 -4.20
C GLY A 47 -8.90 15.10 -4.75
N LEU A 48 -8.71 14.19 -5.74
CA LEU A 48 -9.67 13.18 -6.14
C LEU A 48 -9.22 11.84 -5.56
N HIS A 49 -10.08 11.19 -4.79
CA HIS A 49 -9.78 9.96 -4.08
C HIS A 49 -10.72 8.84 -4.51
N LEU A 50 -10.17 7.69 -4.92
CA LEU A 50 -10.94 6.47 -5.09
C LEU A 50 -11.00 5.72 -3.75
N SER A 51 -12.22 5.53 -3.23
CA SER A 51 -12.48 4.95 -1.91
C SER A 51 -13.25 3.64 -2.05
N TYR A 52 -12.67 2.54 -1.57
CA TYR A 52 -13.25 1.19 -1.67
C TYR A 52 -12.90 0.29 -0.48
N GLY A 53 -12.56 0.92 0.65
CA GLY A 53 -12.31 0.24 1.91
C GLY A 53 -11.77 1.17 2.99
N GLU A 54 -11.34 0.57 4.08
CA GLU A 54 -10.89 1.34 5.26
C GLU A 54 -9.64 2.18 4.98
N PHE A 55 -8.67 1.65 4.21
CA PHE A 55 -7.39 2.32 4.02
C PHE A 55 -7.44 3.34 2.88
N SER A 56 -8.10 3.03 1.78
CA SER A 56 -8.29 3.95 0.67
C SER A 56 -9.07 5.22 1.05
N SER A 57 -9.94 5.16 2.07
CA SER A 57 -10.69 6.33 2.56
C SER A 57 -9.87 7.28 3.45
N LYS A 58 -8.73 6.84 4.00
CA LYS A 58 -7.99 7.61 5.01
C LYS A 58 -7.30 8.85 4.45
N PHE A 59 -6.74 8.75 3.26
CA PHE A 59 -6.12 9.92 2.64
C PHE A 59 -7.19 10.97 2.26
N ALA A 60 -8.35 10.54 1.76
CA ALA A 60 -9.49 11.45 1.54
C ALA A 60 -9.91 12.16 2.84
N SER A 61 -9.92 11.43 3.96
CA SER A 61 -10.19 12.01 5.28
C SER A 61 -9.12 13.03 5.72
N ALA A 62 -7.85 12.81 5.40
CA ALA A 62 -6.77 13.73 5.72
C ALA A 62 -6.93 15.04 4.92
N THR A 63 -7.14 14.95 3.61
CA THR A 63 -7.36 16.13 2.75
C THR A 63 -8.62 16.90 3.13
N LYS A 64 -9.71 16.22 3.47
CA LYS A 64 -10.96 16.86 3.93
C LYS A 64 -10.79 17.66 5.22
N LYS A 65 -9.91 17.24 6.12
CA LYS A 65 -9.65 17.93 7.39
C LYS A 65 -8.68 19.10 7.27
N ALA A 66 -8.00 19.23 6.15
CA ALA A 66 -7.01 20.29 5.93
C ALA A 66 -7.74 21.63 5.68
N PRO A 67 -7.59 22.64 6.56
CA PRO A 67 -8.38 23.87 6.47
C PRO A 67 -7.99 24.77 5.28
N PHE A 68 -6.92 24.45 4.60
CA PHE A 68 -6.37 25.17 3.44
C PHE A 68 -6.70 24.48 2.10
N LEU A 69 -7.43 23.37 2.11
CA LEU A 69 -7.87 22.66 0.91
C LEU A 69 -9.38 22.80 0.70
N ALA A 70 -9.82 22.74 -0.53
CA ALA A 70 -11.21 22.53 -0.87
C ALA A 70 -11.63 21.09 -0.54
N ASP A 71 -12.92 20.84 -0.34
CA ASP A 71 -13.44 19.49 -0.10
C ASP A 71 -12.99 18.55 -1.22
N PRO A 72 -12.47 17.35 -0.89
CA PRO A 72 -12.02 16.38 -1.88
C PRO A 72 -13.20 15.84 -2.70
N ILE A 73 -12.90 15.46 -3.94
CA ILE A 73 -13.79 14.61 -4.74
C ILE A 73 -13.55 13.17 -4.30
N VAL A 74 -14.60 12.45 -3.94
CA VAL A 74 -14.49 11.04 -3.54
C VAL A 74 -15.36 10.20 -4.47
N VAL A 75 -14.75 9.23 -5.16
CA VAL A 75 -15.43 8.24 -5.98
C VAL A 75 -15.43 6.94 -5.20
N GLU A 76 -16.61 6.44 -4.85
CA GLU A 76 -16.76 5.28 -3.97
C GLU A 76 -17.18 4.03 -4.74
N ALA A 77 -16.76 2.87 -4.26
CA ALA A 77 -17.30 1.57 -4.63
C ALA A 77 -17.64 0.76 -3.38
N PRO A 78 -18.57 -0.21 -3.47
CA PRO A 78 -18.85 -1.11 -2.38
C PRO A 78 -17.62 -1.91 -1.94
N ALA A 79 -17.59 -2.32 -0.67
CA ALA A 79 -16.53 -3.19 -0.15
C ALA A 79 -16.49 -4.51 -0.95
N GLY A 80 -15.29 -4.92 -1.37
CA GLY A 80 -15.09 -6.07 -2.27
C GLY A 80 -15.08 -5.72 -3.76
N ASP A 81 -15.29 -4.44 -4.11
CA ASP A 81 -15.16 -3.88 -5.45
C ASP A 81 -14.29 -2.61 -5.40
N ALA A 82 -13.99 -2.02 -6.53
CA ALA A 82 -13.25 -0.75 -6.64
C ALA A 82 -13.70 0.05 -7.86
N PRO A 83 -13.64 1.42 -7.80
CA PRO A 83 -13.77 2.23 -8.99
C PRO A 83 -12.63 1.94 -9.97
N ASP A 84 -12.91 2.04 -11.26
CA ASP A 84 -11.87 1.97 -12.28
C ASP A 84 -11.12 3.31 -12.36
N PRO A 85 -9.81 3.36 -12.06
CA PRO A 85 -9.07 4.60 -12.11
C PRO A 85 -9.00 5.22 -13.50
N LEU A 86 -9.03 4.39 -14.56
CA LEU A 86 -8.95 4.88 -15.94
C LEU A 86 -10.20 5.66 -16.37
N THR A 87 -11.36 5.35 -15.79
CA THR A 87 -12.64 6.01 -16.11
C THR A 87 -13.09 6.98 -15.03
N SER A 88 -12.46 6.96 -13.86
CA SER A 88 -12.81 7.84 -12.73
C SER A 88 -12.11 9.19 -12.76
N GLY A 89 -11.25 9.44 -13.75
CA GLY A 89 -10.57 10.73 -13.93
C GLY A 89 -11.60 11.83 -14.16
N GLN A 90 -11.58 12.85 -13.29
CA GLN A 90 -12.43 14.02 -13.37
C GLN A 90 -11.56 15.28 -13.34
N THR A 91 -12.05 16.33 -13.98
CA THR A 91 -11.42 17.64 -13.93
C THR A 91 -11.63 18.34 -12.59
N GLY A 92 -10.79 19.30 -12.27
CA GLY A 92 -10.91 20.13 -11.07
C GLY A 92 -10.28 19.52 -9.81
N ALA A 93 -9.34 18.56 -9.98
CA ALA A 93 -8.46 18.08 -8.93
C ALA A 93 -7.00 18.17 -9.38
N ASP A 94 -6.11 18.54 -8.48
CA ASP A 94 -4.68 18.63 -8.76
C ASP A 94 -3.89 17.37 -8.37
N VAL A 95 -4.55 16.44 -7.71
CA VAL A 95 -4.07 15.07 -7.51
C VAL A 95 -5.21 14.06 -7.68
N ILE A 96 -4.90 12.87 -8.25
CA ILE A 96 -5.76 11.69 -8.18
C ILE A 96 -5.02 10.61 -7.39
N THR A 97 -5.73 9.90 -6.50
CA THR A 97 -5.11 8.89 -5.64
C THR A 97 -6.00 7.69 -5.38
N TRP A 98 -5.37 6.52 -5.27
CA TRP A 98 -6.01 5.27 -4.85
C TRP A 98 -5.02 4.34 -4.17
N ALA A 99 -5.54 3.32 -3.49
CA ALA A 99 -4.72 2.25 -2.93
C ALA A 99 -4.41 1.19 -4.01
N HIS A 100 -3.15 0.83 -4.20
CA HIS A 100 -2.76 -0.29 -5.06
C HIS A 100 -3.36 -1.61 -4.53
N ASN A 101 -3.42 -1.74 -3.21
CA ASN A 101 -4.05 -2.84 -2.50
C ASN A 101 -4.84 -2.35 -1.29
N GLU A 102 -6.12 -2.71 -1.20
CA GLU A 102 -6.97 -2.44 -0.06
C GLU A 102 -6.96 -3.64 0.91
N THR A 103 -6.16 -3.55 1.95
CA THR A 103 -5.91 -4.65 2.91
C THR A 103 -7.17 -5.07 3.68
N SER A 104 -8.16 -4.18 3.84
CA SER A 104 -9.37 -4.49 4.59
C SER A 104 -10.32 -5.44 3.84
N THR A 105 -10.27 -5.44 2.50
CA THR A 105 -11.18 -6.18 1.64
C THR A 105 -10.50 -7.20 0.72
N GLY A 106 -9.17 -7.10 0.53
CA GLY A 106 -8.44 -7.94 -0.41
C GLY A 106 -8.65 -7.53 -1.88
N VAL A 107 -9.01 -6.27 -2.13
CA VAL A 107 -9.13 -5.72 -3.48
C VAL A 107 -7.79 -5.10 -3.91
N MET A 108 -7.30 -5.44 -5.09
CA MET A 108 -6.21 -4.71 -5.73
C MET A 108 -6.73 -3.90 -6.93
N VAL A 109 -6.10 -2.75 -7.17
CA VAL A 109 -6.39 -1.88 -8.30
C VAL A 109 -5.09 -1.60 -9.04
N PRO A 110 -4.99 -1.89 -10.34
CA PRO A 110 -3.78 -1.64 -11.10
C PRO A 110 -3.32 -0.19 -11.05
N VAL A 111 -2.01 0.02 -11.12
CA VAL A 111 -1.42 1.34 -11.29
C VAL A 111 -1.29 1.61 -12.77
N ALA A 112 -2.05 2.59 -13.25
CA ALA A 112 -1.99 3.05 -14.63
C ALA A 112 -2.42 4.52 -14.66
N ARG A 113 -1.73 5.36 -15.44
CA ARG A 113 -2.08 6.79 -15.53
C ARG A 113 -3.41 6.98 -16.27
N PRO A 114 -4.44 7.57 -15.64
CA PRO A 114 -5.71 7.86 -16.32
C PRO A 114 -5.52 8.83 -17.49
N ALA A 115 -6.27 8.62 -18.56
CA ALA A 115 -6.35 9.57 -19.66
C ALA A 115 -7.28 10.74 -19.30
N GLY A 116 -7.00 11.93 -19.89
CA GLY A 116 -7.89 13.09 -19.76
C GLY A 116 -7.83 13.80 -18.40
N LEU A 117 -6.77 13.59 -17.63
CA LEU A 117 -6.49 14.40 -16.46
C LEU A 117 -6.15 15.83 -16.87
N ASP A 118 -6.49 16.81 -16.02
CA ASP A 118 -6.06 18.19 -16.20
C ASP A 118 -4.53 18.31 -16.19
N ASP A 119 -3.99 19.28 -16.92
CA ASP A 119 -2.56 19.52 -16.97
C ASP A 119 -1.98 19.75 -15.56
N GLY A 120 -0.93 19.01 -15.25
CA GLY A 120 -0.27 19.08 -13.94
C GLY A 120 -0.96 18.28 -12.82
N THR A 121 -2.04 17.56 -13.08
CA THR A 121 -2.60 16.61 -12.10
C THR A 121 -1.63 15.48 -11.83
N LEU A 122 -1.30 15.23 -10.56
CA LEU A 122 -0.38 14.18 -10.14
C LEU A 122 -1.14 12.90 -9.75
N VAL A 123 -0.55 11.76 -10.07
CA VAL A 123 -1.05 10.42 -9.69
C VAL A 123 -0.30 9.94 -8.44
N LEU A 124 -1.00 9.81 -7.32
CA LEU A 124 -0.46 9.36 -6.05
C LEU A 124 -1.01 7.98 -5.70
N ILE A 125 -0.15 7.01 -5.46
CA ILE A 125 -0.53 5.63 -5.20
C ILE A 125 -0.15 5.22 -3.79
N ASP A 126 -1.18 4.88 -3.00
CA ASP A 126 -0.97 4.20 -1.72
C ASP A 126 -0.63 2.73 -1.94
N ALA A 127 0.64 2.43 -1.88
CA ALA A 127 1.16 1.09 -2.06
C ALA A 127 1.54 0.42 -0.73
N THR A 128 0.99 0.89 0.40
CA THR A 128 1.35 0.43 1.74
C THR A 128 1.40 -1.09 1.84
N SER A 129 0.44 -1.78 1.26
CA SER A 129 0.40 -3.24 1.25
C SER A 129 0.60 -3.87 -0.12
N GLY A 130 0.75 -3.07 -1.18
CA GLY A 130 0.99 -3.56 -2.54
C GLY A 130 2.46 -3.60 -2.93
N ALA A 131 3.25 -2.64 -2.41
CA ALA A 131 4.64 -2.49 -2.79
C ALA A 131 5.48 -3.75 -2.51
N GLY A 132 6.27 -4.13 -3.50
CA GLY A 132 7.14 -5.30 -3.45
C GLY A 132 6.45 -6.63 -3.74
N GLY A 133 5.10 -6.68 -3.80
CA GLY A 133 4.35 -7.91 -4.03
C GLY A 133 3.33 -7.84 -5.17
N LEU A 134 3.05 -6.66 -5.70
CA LEU A 134 2.17 -6.47 -6.86
C LEU A 134 2.94 -5.90 -8.05
N PRO A 135 2.52 -6.22 -9.29
CA PRO A 135 3.15 -5.69 -10.49
C PRO A 135 2.89 -4.18 -10.60
N VAL A 136 3.91 -3.40 -10.93
CA VAL A 136 3.80 -1.96 -11.13
C VAL A 136 4.84 -1.45 -12.13
N GLN A 137 4.42 -0.49 -12.97
CA GLN A 137 5.31 0.37 -13.74
C GLN A 137 5.35 1.73 -13.05
N ILE A 138 6.47 2.07 -12.41
CA ILE A 138 6.56 3.31 -11.60
C ILE A 138 6.33 4.57 -12.44
N ALA A 139 6.63 4.54 -13.73
CA ALA A 139 6.37 5.65 -14.65
C ALA A 139 4.89 6.08 -14.74
N ASP A 140 3.96 5.20 -14.35
CA ASP A 140 2.52 5.51 -14.33
C ASP A 140 2.07 6.29 -13.09
N ALA A 141 2.95 6.45 -12.10
CA ALA A 141 2.68 7.19 -10.86
C ALA A 141 3.66 8.35 -10.67
N ASP A 142 3.16 9.48 -10.17
CA ASP A 142 4.03 10.59 -9.76
C ASP A 142 4.58 10.39 -8.36
N VAL A 143 3.80 9.75 -7.49
CA VAL A 143 4.25 9.32 -6.16
C VAL A 143 3.70 7.93 -5.87
N TYR A 144 4.61 6.98 -5.65
CA TYR A 144 4.29 5.63 -5.20
C TYR A 144 4.85 5.47 -3.79
N TYR A 145 3.98 5.43 -2.77
CA TYR A 145 4.42 5.45 -1.38
C TYR A 145 3.96 4.22 -0.59
N PHE A 146 4.78 3.82 0.36
CA PHE A 146 4.56 2.61 1.15
C PHE A 146 5.30 2.63 2.49
N ALA A 147 5.10 1.57 3.27
CA ALA A 147 5.81 1.35 4.53
C ALA A 147 6.38 -0.09 4.58
N PRO A 148 7.48 -0.32 5.33
CA PRO A 148 8.25 -1.54 5.19
C PRO A 148 7.64 -2.78 5.85
N GLN A 149 6.67 -2.64 6.76
CA GLN A 149 6.11 -3.74 7.56
C GLN A 149 5.13 -4.66 6.82
N LYS A 150 4.96 -4.51 5.51
CA LYS A 150 4.12 -5.34 4.66
C LYS A 150 4.96 -6.16 3.69
N GLY A 151 4.96 -5.83 2.42
CA GLY A 151 5.69 -6.57 1.39
C GLY A 151 7.20 -6.72 1.64
N PHE A 152 7.80 -5.83 2.42
CA PHE A 152 9.23 -5.87 2.74
C PHE A 152 9.55 -6.56 4.07
N ALA A 153 8.60 -7.17 4.74
CA ALA A 153 8.80 -8.00 5.95
C ALA A 153 9.72 -7.39 7.03
N SER A 154 9.77 -6.05 7.09
CA SER A 154 10.48 -5.30 8.12
C SER A 154 9.49 -4.80 9.18
N ASP A 155 9.96 -4.04 10.16
CA ASP A 155 9.10 -3.37 11.12
C ASP A 155 8.52 -2.07 10.57
N GLY A 156 7.48 -1.55 11.23
CA GLY A 156 6.90 -0.24 10.94
C GLY A 156 7.76 0.93 11.39
N GLY A 157 7.22 2.14 11.27
CA GLY A 157 7.83 3.37 11.76
C GLY A 157 8.54 4.22 10.70
N LEU A 158 8.60 3.74 9.46
CA LEU A 158 9.08 4.50 8.30
C LEU A 158 8.00 4.59 7.23
N TRP A 159 8.04 5.65 6.45
CA TRP A 159 7.43 5.72 5.14
C TRP A 159 8.51 5.90 4.06
N LEU A 160 8.24 5.37 2.87
CA LEU A 160 9.07 5.51 1.69
C LEU A 160 8.20 6.01 0.56
N ALA A 161 8.75 6.85 -0.31
CA ALA A 161 8.06 7.35 -1.49
C ALA A 161 9.02 7.41 -2.68
N LEU A 162 8.55 6.91 -3.82
CA LEU A 162 9.21 7.03 -5.11
C LEU A 162 8.52 8.20 -5.83
N ALA A 163 9.24 9.31 -5.99
CA ALA A 163 8.68 10.56 -6.49
C ALA A 163 9.22 10.93 -7.88
N SER A 164 8.32 11.25 -8.81
CA SER A 164 8.65 11.69 -10.16
C SER A 164 9.23 13.10 -10.18
N PRO A 165 9.91 13.52 -11.26
CA PRO A 165 10.33 14.91 -11.42
C PRO A 165 9.18 15.91 -11.26
N ALA A 166 7.98 15.60 -11.77
CA ALA A 166 6.79 16.45 -11.62
C ALA A 166 6.33 16.57 -10.16
N ALA A 167 6.40 15.46 -9.38
CA ALA A 167 6.11 15.49 -7.95
C ALA A 167 7.15 16.29 -7.18
N LEU A 168 8.43 16.16 -7.51
CA LEU A 168 9.51 16.92 -6.88
C LEU A 168 9.38 18.42 -7.15
N GLU A 169 9.03 18.80 -8.39
CA GLU A 169 8.73 20.19 -8.74
C GLU A 169 7.52 20.72 -7.95
N ARG A 170 6.44 19.93 -7.85
CA ARG A 170 5.26 20.29 -7.07
C ARG A 170 5.60 20.52 -5.59
N ILE A 171 6.40 19.64 -4.98
CA ILE A 171 6.87 19.78 -3.60
C ILE A 171 7.63 21.11 -3.43
N ALA A 172 8.55 21.43 -4.34
CA ALA A 172 9.31 22.67 -4.29
C ALA A 172 8.42 23.92 -4.45
N GLN A 173 7.43 23.86 -5.36
CA GLN A 173 6.47 24.95 -5.56
C GLN A 173 5.61 25.19 -4.31
N VAL A 174 5.03 24.14 -3.73
CA VAL A 174 4.21 24.26 -2.51
C VAL A 174 5.05 24.78 -1.34
N ASP A 175 6.31 24.39 -1.26
CA ASP A 175 7.23 24.90 -0.23
C ASP A 175 7.59 26.38 -0.42
N ALA A 176 7.82 26.80 -1.66
CA ALA A 176 8.11 28.21 -2.00
C ALA A 176 6.90 29.12 -1.76
N ASP A 177 5.68 28.61 -1.97
CA ASP A 177 4.43 29.31 -1.70
C ASP A 177 4.07 29.32 -0.20
N ARG A 178 4.91 28.76 0.66
CA ARG A 178 4.72 28.87 2.11
C ARG A 178 4.67 30.35 2.46
N PRO A 179 3.56 30.84 2.97
CA PRO A 179 3.47 32.24 3.26
C PRO A 179 4.34 32.57 4.47
N THR A 180 4.93 33.73 4.39
CA THR A 180 5.40 34.49 5.55
C THR A 180 4.21 34.80 6.47
N VAL A 181 4.44 35.39 7.60
CA VAL A 181 3.45 35.70 8.64
C VAL A 181 2.03 35.98 8.09
N GLY A 182 1.05 35.18 8.50
CA GLY A 182 -0.37 35.32 8.10
C GLY A 182 -0.91 34.26 7.16
N ALA A 183 -0.14 33.26 6.84
CA ALA A 183 -0.50 32.20 5.92
C ALA A 183 -1.58 31.24 6.40
N THR A 184 -2.41 30.81 5.45
CA THR A 184 -3.42 29.77 5.64
C THR A 184 -2.84 28.37 5.71
N ARG A 185 -1.64 28.12 5.09
CA ARG A 185 -0.96 26.81 5.07
C ARG A 185 0.33 26.87 5.86
N TRP A 186 0.36 26.17 6.98
CA TRP A 186 1.57 25.90 7.74
C TRP A 186 1.98 24.44 7.60
N ILE A 187 3.23 24.19 7.22
CA ILE A 187 3.78 22.83 7.11
C ILE A 187 4.78 22.65 8.25
N PRO A 188 4.49 21.77 9.22
CA PRO A 188 5.48 21.39 10.24
C PRO A 188 6.74 20.85 9.58
N GLU A 189 7.91 21.19 10.12
CA GLU A 189 9.19 20.75 9.56
C GLU A 189 9.29 19.21 9.45
N PHE A 190 8.71 18.50 10.41
CA PHE A 190 8.64 17.03 10.42
C PHE A 190 7.82 16.46 9.25
N LEU A 191 6.85 17.19 8.72
CA LEU A 191 6.01 16.80 7.59
C LEU A 191 6.45 17.43 6.26
N SER A 192 7.52 18.24 6.28
CA SER A 192 8.04 18.89 5.08
C SER A 192 8.68 17.86 4.14
N LEU A 193 8.11 17.70 2.96
CA LEU A 193 8.65 16.83 1.92
C LEU A 193 9.94 17.39 1.31
N THR A 194 10.11 18.72 1.29
CA THR A 194 11.40 19.35 0.92
C THR A 194 12.50 18.95 1.90
N THR A 195 12.24 19.05 3.21
CA THR A 195 13.18 18.59 4.24
C THR A 195 13.46 17.09 4.13
N ALA A 196 12.44 16.27 3.84
CA ALA A 196 12.62 14.84 3.62
C ALA A 196 13.49 14.55 2.38
N LEU A 197 13.28 15.26 1.29
CA LEU A 197 14.08 15.16 0.05
C LEU A 197 15.55 15.56 0.31
N ASP A 198 15.78 16.71 0.95
CA ASP A 198 17.12 17.22 1.26
C ASP A 198 17.93 16.27 2.13
N ASN A 199 17.27 15.58 3.05
CA ASN A 199 17.92 14.56 3.88
C ASN A 199 18.11 13.25 3.08
N SER A 200 17.11 12.79 2.36
CA SER A 200 17.17 11.53 1.61
C SER A 200 18.28 11.54 0.56
N THR A 201 18.47 12.65 -0.16
CA THR A 201 19.56 12.80 -1.14
C THR A 201 20.96 12.75 -0.53
N LYS A 202 21.08 12.95 0.78
CA LYS A 202 22.32 12.82 1.57
C LYS A 202 22.41 11.47 2.28
N ASP A 203 21.53 10.53 1.98
CA ASP A 203 21.36 9.23 2.64
C ASP A 203 21.08 9.38 4.15
N GLN A 204 20.16 10.26 4.47
CA GLN A 204 19.75 10.59 5.85
C GLN A 204 18.22 10.69 5.92
N THR A 205 17.71 10.72 7.15
CA THR A 205 16.36 11.16 7.50
C THR A 205 16.46 12.40 8.37
N TYR A 206 15.41 13.22 8.43
CA TYR A 206 15.39 14.47 9.20
C TYR A 206 15.78 14.26 10.67
N ASN A 207 15.28 13.20 11.29
CA ASN A 207 15.68 12.77 12.64
C ASN A 207 16.09 11.29 12.62
N THR A 208 16.76 10.84 13.66
CA THR A 208 17.27 9.46 13.74
C THR A 208 16.15 8.45 13.42
N PRO A 209 16.31 7.60 12.40
CA PRO A 209 15.30 6.60 12.03
C PRO A 209 15.40 5.38 12.94
N ALA A 210 14.37 4.51 12.85
CA ALA A 210 14.39 3.17 13.43
C ALA A 210 15.46 2.31 12.72
N VAL A 211 16.66 2.20 13.32
CA VAL A 211 17.82 1.58 12.69
C VAL A 211 17.62 0.09 12.43
N ALA A 212 16.95 -0.62 13.36
CA ALA A 212 16.59 -2.04 13.16
C ALA A 212 15.68 -2.22 11.96
N THR A 213 14.66 -1.37 11.82
CA THR A 213 13.76 -1.37 10.66
C THR A 213 14.51 -1.14 9.35
N LEU A 214 15.45 -0.17 9.32
CA LEU A 214 16.28 0.09 8.14
C LEU A 214 17.19 -1.10 7.80
N PHE A 215 17.73 -1.77 8.80
CA PHE A 215 18.58 -2.95 8.59
C PHE A 215 17.78 -4.09 7.96
N MET A 216 16.64 -4.44 8.55
CA MET A 216 15.75 -5.48 8.02
C MET A 216 15.25 -5.14 6.62
N LEU A 217 14.89 -3.87 6.38
CA LEU A 217 14.45 -3.41 5.06
C LEU A 217 15.56 -3.56 4.00
N ALA A 218 16.79 -3.17 4.33
CA ALA A 218 17.91 -3.29 3.40
C ALA A 218 18.20 -4.76 3.06
N ASP A 219 18.22 -5.63 4.07
CA ASP A 219 18.43 -7.08 3.92
C ASP A 219 17.30 -7.72 3.07
N GLN A 220 16.06 -7.36 3.35
CA GLN A 220 14.91 -7.85 2.58
C GLN A 220 14.95 -7.41 1.11
N ILE A 221 15.32 -6.15 0.84
CA ILE A 221 15.46 -5.67 -0.55
C ILE A 221 16.55 -6.44 -1.29
N GLU A 222 17.69 -6.68 -0.65
CA GLU A 222 18.79 -7.46 -1.22
C GLU A 222 18.36 -8.91 -1.49
N TRP A 223 17.60 -9.52 -0.56
CA TRP A 223 17.01 -10.84 -0.79
C TRP A 223 16.03 -10.83 -1.97
N MET A 224 15.15 -9.82 -2.10
CA MET A 224 14.24 -9.69 -3.23
C MET A 224 15.00 -9.61 -4.56
N LEU A 225 16.04 -8.78 -4.62
CA LEU A 225 16.88 -8.64 -5.82
C LEU A 225 17.58 -9.95 -6.19
N ALA A 226 18.12 -10.67 -5.21
CA ALA A 226 18.76 -11.96 -5.41
C ALA A 226 17.78 -13.06 -5.84
N ASN A 227 16.49 -12.90 -5.61
CA ASN A 227 15.43 -13.86 -5.95
C ASN A 227 14.53 -13.38 -7.12
N GLY A 228 15.10 -12.66 -8.07
CA GLY A 228 14.43 -12.28 -9.32
C GLY A 228 13.79 -10.90 -9.32
N GLY A 229 14.13 -10.05 -8.33
CA GLY A 229 13.62 -8.69 -8.23
C GLY A 229 12.10 -8.65 -8.07
N LEU A 230 11.48 -7.57 -8.54
CA LEU A 230 10.02 -7.40 -8.43
C LEU A 230 9.26 -8.53 -9.14
N ASP A 231 9.70 -8.94 -10.33
CA ASP A 231 9.05 -10.01 -11.08
C ASP A 231 9.09 -11.34 -10.32
N GLY A 232 10.21 -11.66 -9.67
CA GLY A 232 10.34 -12.84 -8.81
C GLY A 232 9.37 -12.77 -7.61
N MET A 233 9.21 -11.61 -6.99
CA MET A 233 8.28 -11.41 -5.89
C MET A 233 6.82 -11.53 -6.34
N VAL A 234 6.47 -10.95 -7.48
CA VAL A 234 5.14 -11.09 -8.10
C VAL A 234 4.84 -12.55 -8.47
N ALA A 235 5.81 -13.30 -8.96
CA ALA A 235 5.63 -14.72 -9.22
C ALA A 235 5.31 -15.51 -7.93
N ARG A 236 5.97 -15.21 -6.81
CA ARG A 236 5.70 -15.83 -5.49
C ARG A 236 4.29 -15.51 -5.01
N THR A 237 3.90 -14.23 -5.01
CA THR A 237 2.56 -13.81 -4.57
C THR A 237 1.47 -14.35 -5.48
N THR A 238 1.72 -14.46 -6.79
CA THR A 238 0.81 -15.09 -7.75
C THR A 238 0.64 -16.58 -7.46
N ALA A 239 1.71 -17.30 -7.15
CA ALA A 239 1.63 -18.72 -6.79
C ALA A 239 0.78 -18.92 -5.52
N SER A 240 1.02 -18.12 -4.48
CA SER A 240 0.27 -18.16 -3.22
C SER A 240 -1.23 -17.84 -3.44
N SER A 241 -1.52 -16.75 -4.14
CA SER A 241 -2.90 -16.28 -4.37
C SER A 241 -3.68 -17.22 -5.28
N SER A 242 -3.05 -17.76 -6.32
CA SER A 242 -3.69 -18.74 -7.21
C SER A 242 -4.07 -20.01 -6.46
N HIS A 243 -3.19 -20.49 -5.56
CA HIS A 243 -3.51 -21.62 -4.70
C HIS A 243 -4.68 -21.29 -3.76
N LEU A 244 -4.61 -20.20 -3.00
CA LEU A 244 -5.63 -19.82 -2.02
C LEU A 244 -7.02 -19.65 -2.67
N TYR A 245 -7.10 -18.92 -3.78
CA TYR A 245 -8.37 -18.70 -4.45
C TYR A 245 -8.89 -19.95 -5.16
N GLY A 246 -8.01 -20.79 -5.72
CA GLY A 246 -8.37 -22.08 -6.30
C GLY A 246 -8.95 -23.02 -5.25
N TRP A 247 -8.32 -23.11 -4.07
CA TRP A 247 -8.81 -23.85 -2.92
C TRP A 247 -10.19 -23.34 -2.47
N ALA A 248 -10.36 -22.02 -2.31
CA ALA A 248 -11.60 -21.43 -1.85
C ALA A 248 -12.75 -21.62 -2.84
N GLN A 249 -12.47 -21.64 -4.15
CA GLN A 249 -13.49 -21.88 -5.19
C GLN A 249 -13.88 -23.36 -5.30
N ALA A 250 -12.99 -24.27 -4.94
CA ALA A 250 -13.26 -25.72 -4.96
C ALA A 250 -13.97 -26.19 -3.69
N GLY A 251 -13.87 -25.46 -2.58
CA GLY A 251 -14.47 -25.81 -1.29
C GLY A 251 -15.99 -25.66 -1.30
N ALA A 252 -16.67 -26.55 -0.57
CA ALA A 252 -18.14 -26.54 -0.48
C ALA A 252 -18.69 -25.40 0.42
N VAL A 253 -17.85 -24.90 1.35
CA VAL A 253 -18.24 -23.92 2.38
C VAL A 253 -17.40 -22.64 2.32
N THR A 254 -16.59 -22.48 1.28
CA THR A 254 -15.66 -21.33 1.12
C THR A 254 -15.92 -20.60 -0.18
N THR A 255 -15.75 -19.27 -0.16
CA THR A 255 -15.89 -18.43 -1.36
C THR A 255 -14.95 -17.24 -1.30
N PRO A 256 -14.19 -16.90 -2.34
CA PRO A 256 -13.45 -15.65 -2.39
C PRO A 256 -14.40 -14.45 -2.24
N TYR A 257 -14.15 -13.59 -1.26
CA TYR A 257 -15.00 -12.42 -1.00
C TYR A 257 -15.04 -11.46 -2.19
N VAL A 258 -13.88 -11.19 -2.80
CA VAL A 258 -13.80 -10.38 -4.02
C VAL A 258 -14.27 -11.22 -5.18
N SER A 259 -15.46 -10.89 -5.72
CA SER A 259 -16.13 -11.68 -6.76
C SER A 259 -15.41 -11.63 -8.09
N ASP A 260 -14.96 -10.43 -8.51
CA ASP A 260 -14.21 -10.23 -9.76
C ASP A 260 -12.76 -10.76 -9.61
N PRO A 261 -12.38 -11.83 -10.34
CA PRO A 261 -11.02 -12.36 -10.27
C PRO A 261 -9.92 -11.34 -10.61
N ALA A 262 -10.20 -10.36 -11.49
CA ALA A 262 -9.24 -9.34 -11.88
C ALA A 262 -8.93 -8.33 -10.75
N LYS A 263 -9.82 -8.24 -9.76
CA LYS A 263 -9.67 -7.35 -8.60
C LYS A 263 -9.17 -8.07 -7.35
N ARG A 264 -8.99 -9.40 -7.39
CA ARG A 264 -8.46 -10.17 -6.26
C ARG A 264 -7.00 -9.86 -6.01
N SER A 265 -6.68 -9.45 -4.80
CA SER A 265 -5.30 -9.14 -4.41
C SER A 265 -4.39 -10.36 -4.45
N LEU A 266 -3.16 -10.18 -4.95
CA LEU A 266 -2.13 -11.23 -4.92
C LEU A 266 -1.44 -11.30 -3.55
N VAL A 267 -1.59 -10.29 -2.68
CA VAL A 267 -0.87 -10.18 -1.41
C VAL A 267 -1.75 -10.32 -0.17
N VAL A 268 -3.09 -10.19 -0.32
CA VAL A 268 -4.06 -10.36 0.78
C VAL A 268 -5.31 -11.03 0.24
N GLY A 269 -5.53 -12.28 0.59
CA GLY A 269 -6.74 -13.03 0.25
C GLY A 269 -7.78 -12.94 1.35
N THR A 270 -9.04 -12.68 0.98
CA THR A 270 -10.21 -12.68 1.87
C THR A 270 -11.16 -13.77 1.43
N ILE A 271 -11.43 -14.72 2.33
CA ILE A 271 -12.24 -15.90 2.06
C ILE A 271 -13.41 -15.94 3.02
N ASP A 272 -14.62 -15.84 2.48
CA ASP A 272 -15.86 -16.01 3.23
C ASP A 272 -16.17 -17.49 3.45
N PHE A 273 -16.78 -17.76 4.59
CA PHE A 273 -17.31 -19.09 4.93
C PHE A 273 -18.84 -19.07 4.97
N ASP A 274 -19.43 -20.19 4.60
CA ASP A 274 -20.86 -20.43 4.77
C ASP A 274 -21.29 -20.31 6.23
N ASP A 275 -22.55 -19.96 6.50
CA ASP A 275 -23.08 -19.77 7.85
C ASP A 275 -23.06 -21.05 8.72
N SER A 276 -22.90 -22.22 8.09
CA SER A 276 -22.71 -23.49 8.81
C SER A 276 -21.34 -23.64 9.47
N VAL A 277 -20.39 -22.76 9.16
CA VAL A 277 -19.00 -22.79 9.65
C VAL A 277 -18.68 -21.49 10.37
N ASP A 278 -18.08 -21.57 11.55
CA ASP A 278 -17.57 -20.39 12.30
C ASP A 278 -16.11 -20.15 11.94
N ALA A 279 -15.85 -19.19 11.05
CA ALA A 279 -14.49 -18.79 10.68
C ALA A 279 -13.68 -18.23 11.87
N GLY A 280 -14.33 -17.65 12.87
CA GLY A 280 -13.69 -17.20 14.10
C GLY A 280 -13.16 -18.37 14.94
N ALA A 281 -13.92 -19.47 15.02
CA ALA A 281 -13.47 -20.70 15.69
C ALA A 281 -12.28 -21.35 14.95
N ILE A 282 -12.28 -21.32 13.60
CA ILE A 282 -11.13 -21.78 12.81
C ILE A 282 -9.91 -20.92 13.13
N ALA A 283 -10.02 -19.58 13.07
CA ALA A 283 -8.91 -18.67 13.39
C ALA A 283 -8.36 -18.88 14.81
N ALA A 284 -9.26 -19.09 15.79
CA ALA A 284 -8.86 -19.38 17.17
C ALA A 284 -8.10 -20.73 17.28
N THR A 285 -8.54 -21.75 16.57
CA THR A 285 -7.86 -23.05 16.52
C THR A 285 -6.48 -22.94 15.87
N LEU A 286 -6.39 -22.26 14.74
CA LEU A 286 -5.12 -21.97 14.07
C LEU A 286 -4.15 -21.25 15.00
N ARG A 287 -4.61 -20.19 15.69
CA ARG A 287 -3.81 -19.40 16.64
C ARG A 287 -3.32 -20.26 17.82
N ALA A 288 -4.15 -21.12 18.37
CA ALA A 288 -3.76 -22.03 19.44
C ALA A 288 -2.65 -23.02 19.02
N ASN A 289 -2.49 -23.25 17.72
CA ASN A 289 -1.46 -24.10 17.12
C ASN A 289 -0.32 -23.31 16.46
N GLY A 290 -0.18 -22.01 16.74
CA GLY A 290 0.93 -21.18 16.29
C GLY A 290 0.75 -20.55 14.91
N ILE A 291 -0.41 -20.72 14.25
CA ILE A 291 -0.75 -20.05 12.98
C ILE A 291 -1.59 -18.82 13.32
N VAL A 292 -1.00 -17.64 13.18
CA VAL A 292 -1.53 -16.37 13.71
C VAL A 292 -1.98 -15.42 12.61
N ASP A 293 -2.81 -14.42 12.98
CA ASP A 293 -3.18 -13.26 12.16
C ASP A 293 -3.99 -13.60 10.90
N THR A 294 -4.78 -14.67 10.98
CA THR A 294 -5.73 -15.09 9.93
C THR A 294 -7.13 -14.50 10.12
N GLU A 295 -7.36 -13.76 11.21
CA GLU A 295 -8.66 -13.19 11.55
C GLU A 295 -9.12 -12.15 10.50
N PRO A 296 -10.45 -11.99 10.30
CA PRO A 296 -11.00 -11.02 9.38
C PRO A 296 -10.71 -9.59 9.83
N TYR A 297 -10.84 -8.64 8.91
CA TYR A 297 -10.80 -7.24 9.29
C TYR A 297 -12.07 -6.89 10.10
N ARG A 298 -11.89 -6.59 11.39
CA ARG A 298 -12.99 -6.48 12.37
C ARG A 298 -14.13 -5.57 11.94
N LYS A 299 -13.84 -4.44 11.28
CA LYS A 299 -14.86 -3.47 10.86
C LYS A 299 -15.71 -3.98 9.67
N LEU A 300 -15.25 -5.00 8.95
CA LEU A 300 -16.02 -5.58 7.85
C LEU A 300 -17.15 -6.47 8.35
N GLY A 301 -17.00 -7.08 9.54
CA GLY A 301 -18.06 -7.83 10.23
C GLY A 301 -18.53 -9.11 9.51
N ARG A 302 -17.63 -9.76 8.75
CA ARG A 302 -17.96 -10.95 7.95
C ARG A 302 -17.47 -12.23 8.61
N ASN A 303 -18.14 -13.35 8.32
CA ASN A 303 -17.68 -14.70 8.62
C ASN A 303 -16.57 -15.09 7.64
N GLN A 304 -15.32 -14.70 7.94
CA GLN A 304 -14.26 -14.63 6.94
C GLN A 304 -12.90 -14.93 7.57
N LEU A 305 -11.98 -15.48 6.79
CA LEU A 305 -10.54 -15.42 7.07
C LEU A 305 -9.85 -14.46 6.10
N ARG A 306 -8.79 -13.83 6.58
CA ARG A 306 -7.92 -12.97 5.78
C ARG A 306 -6.49 -13.48 5.84
N VAL A 307 -5.95 -13.87 4.69
CA VAL A 307 -4.65 -14.50 4.56
C VAL A 307 -3.65 -13.53 3.93
N ALA A 308 -2.57 -13.24 4.63
CA ALA A 308 -1.45 -12.48 4.09
C ALA A 308 -0.55 -13.39 3.24
N MET A 309 -0.28 -12.95 2.01
CA MET A 309 0.54 -13.67 1.03
C MET A 309 1.68 -12.77 0.52
N PHE A 310 2.28 -11.99 1.43
CA PHE A 310 3.40 -11.11 1.09
C PHE A 310 4.63 -11.89 0.62
N PRO A 311 5.56 -11.29 -0.12
CA PRO A 311 6.70 -11.99 -0.72
C PRO A 311 7.54 -12.85 0.24
N ALA A 312 7.65 -12.46 1.51
CA ALA A 312 8.38 -13.23 2.52
C ALA A 312 7.65 -14.50 2.98
N THR A 313 6.33 -14.58 2.76
CA THR A 313 5.55 -15.80 3.03
C THR A 313 5.81 -16.81 1.92
N ASP A 314 6.27 -18.02 2.28
CA ASP A 314 6.51 -19.03 1.27
C ASP A 314 5.18 -19.54 0.69
N PRO A 315 5.05 -19.75 -0.62
CA PRO A 315 3.85 -20.36 -1.21
C PRO A 315 3.48 -21.73 -0.59
N SER A 316 4.45 -22.51 -0.12
CA SER A 316 4.20 -23.76 0.58
C SER A 316 3.52 -23.55 1.95
N ASP A 317 3.74 -22.42 2.62
CA ASP A 317 3.07 -22.10 3.88
C ASP A 317 1.57 -21.80 3.66
N VAL A 318 1.23 -21.18 2.53
CA VAL A 318 -0.18 -20.95 2.14
C VAL A 318 -0.87 -22.29 1.81
N GLN A 319 -0.15 -23.22 1.17
CA GLN A 319 -0.66 -24.58 0.93
C GLN A 319 -0.86 -25.33 2.25
N ALA A 320 0.10 -25.26 3.16
CA ALA A 320 -0.02 -25.88 4.49
C ALA A 320 -1.18 -25.27 5.31
N LEU A 321 -1.39 -23.94 5.22
CA LEU A 321 -2.51 -23.26 5.87
C LEU A 321 -3.86 -23.81 5.39
N THR A 322 -4.07 -23.92 4.09
CA THR A 322 -5.34 -24.45 3.53
C THR A 322 -5.56 -25.90 3.94
N ALA A 323 -4.52 -26.73 3.97
CA ALA A 323 -4.60 -28.11 4.45
C ALA A 323 -4.96 -28.18 5.96
N CYS A 324 -4.43 -27.26 6.79
CA CYS A 324 -4.82 -27.15 8.19
C CYS A 324 -6.30 -26.74 8.35
N ILE A 325 -6.79 -25.82 7.51
CA ILE A 325 -8.20 -25.40 7.53
C ILE A 325 -9.09 -26.58 7.13
N ASP A 326 -8.76 -27.31 6.06
CA ASP A 326 -9.50 -28.50 5.63
C ASP A 326 -9.59 -29.54 6.75
N TYR A 327 -8.47 -29.82 7.42
CA TYR A 327 -8.45 -30.73 8.58
C TYR A 327 -9.36 -30.25 9.72
N ILE A 328 -9.37 -28.94 10.02
CA ILE A 328 -10.26 -28.39 11.05
C ILE A 328 -11.74 -28.55 10.64
N LEU A 329 -12.07 -28.33 9.38
CA LEU A 329 -13.41 -28.50 8.85
C LEU A 329 -13.88 -29.96 8.97
N GLU A 330 -13.02 -30.91 8.59
CA GLU A 330 -13.30 -32.35 8.70
C GLU A 330 -13.54 -32.82 10.14
N GLN A 331 -12.84 -32.24 11.12
CA GLN A 331 -13.01 -32.62 12.55
C GLN A 331 -14.28 -32.03 13.17
N ASN A 332 -14.87 -31.00 12.57
CA ASN A 332 -16.06 -30.31 13.06
C ASN A 332 -17.34 -30.59 12.22
N ALA A 333 -17.24 -31.47 11.22
CA ALA A 333 -18.36 -31.86 10.33
C ALA A 333 -19.26 -32.95 11.01
#